data_e7714b734c0a3690b55955278ddcd09b
#
_entry.id   e7714b734c0a3690b55955278ddcd09b
#
_cell.length_a   1.000
_cell.length_b   1.000
_cell.length_c   1.000
_cell.angle_alpha   90.00
_cell.angle_beta   90.00
_cell.angle_gamma   90.00
#
_symmetry.space_group_name_H-M   'P 1'
#
loop_
_entity.id
_entity.type
_entity.pdbx_description
1 polymer ?
#
loop_
_entity_poly.entity_id
_entity_poly.type
_entity_poly.pdbx_seq_one_letter_code
_entity_poly.pdbx_strand_id
1 'polypeptide(L)'
;MVVSVISKIGKGLNVSSLTSKSFIERLIQEDYKFFTGVPCSLLSGLIYELEDQKWEARYVPSVREDAAVGLCVGAYLAGTMPVLLMQNSGLGYCLNAFTSLNLIYKIPALVIMSWRGKAGKDAPEHIIMGDIDRELLKTAGMEYSVLSEENCEKVLKKAKQKICDEKLPYTLIVEKGLFDERH
;
A
#
# COMPACT_ATOMS: atom_id res chain seq x y z
N MET A 1 -53.20 13.01 1.29
CA MET A 1 -52.53 11.78 1.71
C MET A 1 -51.39 11.47 0.75
N VAL A 2 -50.46 12.46 0.54
CA VAL A 2 -49.29 12.35 -0.36
C VAL A 2 -48.04 13.04 0.23
N VAL A 3 -47.95 13.25 1.54
CA VAL A 3 -46.87 14.05 2.19
C VAL A 3 -45.99 13.18 3.12
N SER A 4 -46.13 11.83 3.10
CA SER A 4 -45.45 10.94 4.10
C SER A 4 -44.38 9.99 3.51
N VAL A 5 -43.85 10.22 2.31
CA VAL A 5 -42.88 9.26 1.70
C VAL A 5 -41.47 9.87 1.47
N ILE A 6 -41.24 11.14 1.78
CA ILE A 6 -39.94 11.80 1.47
C ILE A 6 -38.97 11.87 2.70
N SER A 7 -39.21 11.17 3.79
CA SER A 7 -38.38 11.28 5.00
C SER A 7 -37.48 10.04 5.28
N LYS A 8 -37.19 9.18 4.31
CA LYS A 8 -36.34 7.99 4.50
C LYS A 8 -35.15 7.84 3.54
N ILE A 9 -34.70 8.93 2.93
CA ILE A 9 -33.43 8.91 2.16
C ILE A 9 -32.44 9.83 2.86
N GLY A 10 -31.86 9.35 3.93
CA GLY A 10 -30.89 10.11 4.73
C GLY A 10 -30.24 9.27 5.81
N LYS A 11 -30.09 7.97 5.60
CA LYS A 11 -29.12 7.22 6.40
C LYS A 11 -27.77 7.37 5.71
N GLY A 12 -26.95 8.27 6.30
CA GLY A 12 -25.54 8.42 5.93
C GLY A 12 -24.90 7.06 5.83
N LEU A 13 -24.18 6.82 4.75
CA LEU A 13 -23.20 5.75 4.65
C LEU A 13 -22.33 5.85 5.90
N ASN A 14 -22.44 4.88 6.80
CA ASN A 14 -21.47 4.69 7.86
C ASN A 14 -20.13 4.52 7.14
N VAL A 15 -19.31 5.56 7.13
CA VAL A 15 -17.91 5.45 6.78
C VAL A 15 -17.32 4.61 7.91
N SER A 16 -17.24 3.30 7.68
CA SER A 16 -16.57 2.41 8.63
C SER A 16 -15.13 2.88 8.75
N SER A 17 -14.66 3.13 9.96
CA SER A 17 -13.27 3.51 10.23
C SER A 17 -12.30 2.61 9.45
N LEU A 18 -11.25 3.19 8.87
CA LEU A 18 -10.24 2.47 8.11
C LEU A 18 -9.37 1.64 9.07
N THR A 19 -9.78 0.41 9.34
CA THR A 19 -9.02 -0.54 10.14
C THR A 19 -8.08 -1.35 9.25
N SER A 20 -7.03 -1.94 9.85
CA SER A 20 -6.12 -2.87 9.15
C SER A 20 -6.92 -3.99 8.47
N LYS A 21 -7.89 -4.57 9.18
CA LYS A 21 -8.76 -5.61 8.65
C LYS A 21 -9.57 -5.15 7.44
N SER A 22 -10.30 -4.02 7.56
CA SER A 22 -11.15 -3.52 6.47
C SER A 22 -10.32 -3.12 5.24
N PHE A 23 -9.09 -2.68 5.44
CA PHE A 23 -8.19 -2.34 4.34
C PHE A 23 -7.69 -3.59 3.61
N ILE A 24 -7.28 -4.64 4.33
CA ILE A 24 -6.89 -5.93 3.73
C ILE A 24 -8.08 -6.56 2.98
N GLU A 25 -9.28 -6.55 3.57
CA GLU A 25 -10.50 -7.02 2.90
C GLU A 25 -10.72 -6.32 1.55
N ARG A 26 -10.59 -5.00 1.51
CA ARG A 26 -10.72 -4.21 0.27
C ARG A 26 -9.68 -4.60 -0.77
N LEU A 27 -8.41 -4.76 -0.38
CA LEU A 27 -7.36 -5.18 -1.31
C LEU A 27 -7.66 -6.56 -1.91
N ILE A 28 -8.12 -7.50 -1.09
CA ILE A 28 -8.47 -8.86 -1.56
C ILE A 28 -9.68 -8.83 -2.51
N GLN A 29 -10.71 -8.02 -2.21
CA GLN A 29 -11.86 -7.79 -3.10
C GLN A 29 -11.45 -7.17 -4.45
N GLU A 30 -10.38 -6.37 -4.46
CA GLU A 30 -9.76 -5.80 -5.66
C GLU A 30 -8.77 -6.75 -6.33
N ASP A 31 -8.77 -8.04 -5.96
CA ASP A 31 -7.97 -9.13 -6.51
C ASP A 31 -6.45 -9.03 -6.24
N TYR A 32 -6.06 -8.33 -5.18
CA TYR A 32 -4.69 -8.42 -4.66
C TYR A 32 -4.57 -9.65 -3.75
N LYS A 33 -3.85 -10.67 -4.19
CA LYS A 33 -3.79 -11.98 -3.49
C LYS A 33 -2.39 -12.43 -3.09
N PHE A 34 -1.37 -11.68 -3.44
CA PHE A 34 0.00 -11.95 -3.02
C PHE A 34 0.57 -10.73 -2.31
N PHE A 35 1.00 -10.93 -1.08
CA PHE A 35 1.59 -9.90 -0.23
C PHE A 35 2.99 -10.31 0.17
N THR A 36 3.93 -9.39 0.10
CA THR A 36 5.31 -9.61 0.54
C THR A 36 5.91 -8.31 1.06
N GLY A 37 7.00 -8.39 1.77
CA GLY A 37 7.71 -7.21 2.24
C GLY A 37 8.56 -7.47 3.47
N VAL A 38 9.25 -6.43 3.93
CA VAL A 38 10.00 -6.45 5.17
C VAL A 38 9.11 -5.91 6.29
N PRO A 39 8.95 -6.63 7.40
CA PRO A 39 8.12 -6.18 8.51
C PRO A 39 8.52 -4.79 9.03
N CYS A 40 7.53 -3.93 9.22
CA CYS A 40 7.68 -2.57 9.74
C CYS A 40 6.64 -2.31 10.82
N SER A 41 7.03 -1.69 11.93
CA SER A 41 6.14 -1.40 13.07
C SER A 41 4.91 -0.59 12.67
N LEU A 42 5.04 0.43 11.80
CA LEU A 42 3.91 1.24 11.34
C LEU A 42 2.92 0.47 10.46
N LEU A 43 3.31 -0.67 9.92
CA LEU A 43 2.47 -1.56 9.12
C LEU A 43 2.11 -2.86 9.88
N SER A 44 2.46 -2.96 11.17
CA SER A 44 2.27 -4.18 11.96
C SER A 44 0.83 -4.66 11.97
N GLY A 45 -0.15 -3.76 12.07
CA GLY A 45 -1.56 -4.14 12.02
C GLY A 45 -1.96 -4.83 10.71
N LEU A 46 -1.44 -4.37 9.56
CA LEU A 46 -1.68 -5.03 8.26
C LEU A 46 -1.00 -6.41 8.20
N ILE A 47 0.23 -6.50 8.72
CA ILE A 47 1.01 -7.74 8.70
C ILE A 47 0.34 -8.80 9.57
N TYR A 48 -0.09 -8.45 10.80
CA TYR A 48 -0.83 -9.38 11.67
C TYR A 48 -2.13 -9.89 11.04
N GLU A 49 -2.89 -9.01 10.36
CA GLU A 49 -4.08 -9.45 9.64
C GLU A 49 -3.75 -10.45 8.53
N LEU A 50 -2.64 -10.24 7.80
CA LEU A 50 -2.20 -11.13 6.74
C LEU A 50 -1.66 -12.48 7.25
N GLU A 51 -1.05 -12.51 8.43
CA GLU A 51 -0.53 -13.72 9.06
C GLU A 51 -1.64 -14.65 9.59
N ASP A 52 -2.81 -14.14 9.87
CA ASP A 52 -3.97 -14.90 10.41
C ASP A 52 -4.55 -15.96 9.44
N GLN A 53 -3.98 -16.13 8.26
CA GLN A 53 -4.26 -17.18 7.25
C GLN A 53 -5.76 -17.41 6.91
N LYS A 54 -6.63 -16.51 7.34
CA LYS A 54 -8.09 -16.59 7.07
C LYS A 54 -8.47 -16.05 5.68
N TRP A 55 -7.52 -15.46 4.98
CA TRP A 55 -7.74 -14.81 3.71
C TRP A 55 -7.42 -15.72 2.52
N GLU A 56 -8.15 -15.54 1.43
CA GLU A 56 -7.77 -16.08 0.11
C GLU A 56 -6.59 -15.30 -0.49
N ALA A 57 -5.56 -15.07 0.32
CA ALA A 57 -4.37 -14.33 -0.02
C ALA A 57 -3.15 -14.96 0.66
N ARG A 58 -2.00 -14.82 0.04
CA ARG A 58 -0.73 -15.33 0.57
C ARG A 58 0.17 -14.21 1.02
N TYR A 59 0.65 -14.25 2.25
CA TYR A 59 1.71 -13.39 2.75
C TYR A 59 3.02 -14.16 2.85
N VAL A 60 4.09 -13.59 2.27
CA VAL A 60 5.45 -14.15 2.31
C VAL A 60 6.40 -13.05 2.77
N PRO A 61 6.85 -13.04 4.02
CA PRO A 61 7.82 -12.06 4.49
C PRO A 61 9.16 -12.20 3.75
N SER A 62 9.84 -11.09 3.54
CA SER A 62 11.15 -11.04 2.90
C SER A 62 12.21 -10.52 3.87
N VAL A 63 13.45 -10.89 3.64
CA VAL A 63 14.59 -10.41 4.43
C VAL A 63 15.15 -9.07 3.94
N ARG A 64 14.80 -8.65 2.71
CA ARG A 64 15.20 -7.39 2.09
C ARG A 64 14.13 -6.91 1.13
N GLU A 65 14.01 -5.59 1.00
CA GLU A 65 12.97 -4.97 0.17
C GLU A 65 13.20 -5.21 -1.33
N ASP A 66 14.44 -5.19 -1.80
CA ASP A 66 14.77 -5.49 -3.21
C ASP A 66 14.46 -6.96 -3.57
N ALA A 67 14.67 -7.90 -2.65
CA ALA A 67 14.23 -9.28 -2.82
C ALA A 67 12.70 -9.39 -2.86
N ALA A 68 12.00 -8.62 -2.02
CA ALA A 68 10.53 -8.54 -2.04
C ALA A 68 10.01 -7.99 -3.38
N VAL A 69 10.67 -7.02 -4.00
CA VAL A 69 10.36 -6.58 -5.36
C VAL A 69 10.44 -7.74 -6.34
N GLY A 70 11.49 -8.57 -6.26
CA GLY A 70 11.63 -9.78 -7.06
C GLY A 70 10.49 -10.79 -6.86
N LEU A 71 10.04 -10.98 -5.61
CA LEU A 71 8.87 -11.83 -5.30
C LEU A 71 7.58 -11.27 -5.92
N CYS A 72 7.37 -9.94 -5.85
CA CYS A 72 6.24 -9.29 -6.53
C CYS A 72 6.27 -9.53 -8.03
N VAL A 73 7.42 -9.39 -8.66
CA VAL A 73 7.58 -9.65 -10.10
C VAL A 73 7.23 -11.11 -10.43
N GLY A 74 7.75 -12.06 -9.65
CA GLY A 74 7.44 -13.48 -9.83
C GLY A 74 5.94 -13.78 -9.69
N ALA A 75 5.29 -13.20 -8.68
CA ALA A 75 3.85 -13.35 -8.46
C ALA A 75 3.03 -12.80 -9.64
N TYR A 76 3.39 -11.60 -10.14
CA TYR A 76 2.73 -11.00 -11.29
C TYR A 76 2.87 -11.86 -12.56
N LEU A 77 4.08 -12.36 -12.85
CA LEU A 77 4.32 -13.25 -13.98
C LEU A 77 3.57 -14.59 -13.87
N ALA A 78 3.29 -15.02 -12.63
CA ALA A 78 2.45 -16.18 -12.35
C ALA A 78 0.93 -15.87 -12.38
N GLY A 79 0.53 -14.65 -12.76
CA GLY A 79 -0.87 -14.25 -12.91
C GLY A 79 -1.53 -13.72 -11.63
N THR A 80 -0.76 -13.38 -10.59
CA THR A 80 -1.30 -12.88 -9.31
C THR A 80 -0.86 -11.44 -9.08
N MET A 81 -1.81 -10.54 -8.80
CA MET A 81 -1.50 -9.14 -8.51
C MET A 81 -0.82 -8.98 -7.14
N PRO A 82 0.41 -8.45 -7.11
CA PRO A 82 1.20 -8.35 -5.88
C PRO A 82 1.01 -7.05 -5.13
N VAL A 83 1.21 -7.12 -3.81
CA VAL A 83 1.37 -5.99 -2.89
C VAL A 83 2.72 -6.10 -2.18
N LEU A 84 3.49 -5.02 -2.23
CA LEU A 84 4.75 -4.87 -1.51
C LEU A 84 4.53 -4.01 -0.27
N LEU A 85 4.82 -4.54 0.91
CA LEU A 85 4.82 -3.83 2.19
C LEU A 85 6.25 -3.45 2.56
N MET A 86 6.52 -2.16 2.79
CA MET A 86 7.87 -1.72 3.12
C MET A 86 7.91 -0.43 3.93
N GLN A 87 9.00 -0.19 4.61
CA GLN A 87 9.33 1.12 5.15
C GLN A 87 9.93 2.01 4.06
N ASN A 88 9.77 3.33 4.15
CA ASN A 88 10.37 4.26 3.17
C ASN A 88 11.90 4.17 3.09
N SER A 89 12.59 3.75 4.15
CA SER A 89 14.04 3.48 4.09
C SER A 89 14.39 2.37 3.10
N GLY A 90 13.50 1.40 2.91
CA GLY A 90 13.66 0.34 1.91
C GLY A 90 13.63 0.82 0.47
N LEU A 91 13.06 2.02 0.20
CA LEU A 91 13.03 2.61 -1.14
C LEU A 91 14.44 2.76 -1.73
N GLY A 92 15.43 3.12 -0.90
CA GLY A 92 16.82 3.23 -1.33
C GLY A 92 17.38 1.91 -1.90
N TYR A 93 17.04 0.78 -1.29
CA TYR A 93 17.43 -0.55 -1.78
C TYR A 93 16.66 -0.95 -3.06
N CYS A 94 15.41 -0.50 -3.17
CA CYS A 94 14.52 -0.87 -4.26
C CYS A 94 14.67 -0.05 -5.54
N LEU A 95 15.27 1.14 -5.49
CA LEU A 95 15.34 2.06 -6.65
C LEU A 95 15.87 1.36 -7.90
N ASN A 96 16.99 0.63 -7.78
CA ASN A 96 17.54 -0.09 -8.92
C ASN A 96 16.58 -1.21 -9.39
N ALA A 97 15.98 -1.97 -8.50
CA ALA A 97 15.04 -3.02 -8.85
C ALA A 97 13.79 -2.43 -9.56
N PHE A 98 13.22 -1.34 -9.05
CA PHE A 98 12.11 -0.68 -9.70
C PHE A 98 12.47 -0.14 -11.08
N THR A 99 13.59 0.57 -11.22
CA THR A 99 13.97 1.19 -12.50
C THR A 99 14.41 0.18 -13.54
N SER A 100 15.19 -0.85 -13.15
CA SER A 100 15.74 -1.83 -14.09
C SER A 100 14.81 -3.02 -14.38
N LEU A 101 13.73 -3.19 -13.63
CA LEU A 101 12.83 -4.33 -13.76
C LEU A 101 11.36 -3.86 -13.93
N ASN A 102 10.73 -3.29 -12.88
CA ASN A 102 9.30 -2.97 -12.93
C ASN A 102 8.95 -1.92 -14.01
N LEU A 103 9.70 -0.81 -14.06
CA LEU A 103 9.41 0.29 -14.98
C LEU A 103 9.74 -0.05 -16.42
N ILE A 104 10.89 -0.70 -16.68
CA ILE A 104 11.30 -1.07 -18.03
C ILE A 104 10.41 -2.15 -18.63
N TYR A 105 10.11 -3.20 -17.86
CA TYR A 105 9.32 -4.34 -18.34
C TYR A 105 7.81 -4.18 -18.11
N LYS A 106 7.39 -3.04 -17.55
CA LYS A 106 5.98 -2.74 -17.23
C LYS A 106 5.35 -3.85 -16.36
N ILE A 107 6.00 -4.15 -15.27
CA ILE A 107 5.54 -5.12 -14.28
C ILE A 107 4.99 -4.35 -13.07
N PRO A 108 3.65 -4.32 -12.89
CA PRO A 108 3.04 -3.55 -11.84
C PRO A 108 3.18 -4.20 -10.46
N ALA A 109 3.06 -3.39 -9.45
CA ALA A 109 2.83 -3.79 -8.06
C ALA A 109 2.14 -2.66 -7.31
N LEU A 110 1.30 -2.97 -6.34
CA LEU A 110 0.87 -1.99 -5.35
C LEU A 110 1.92 -1.94 -4.23
N VAL A 111 2.51 -0.77 -4.01
CA VAL A 111 3.49 -0.57 -2.93
C VAL A 111 2.80 0.14 -1.77
N ILE A 112 2.77 -0.45 -0.60
CA ILE A 112 2.30 0.16 0.64
C ILE A 112 3.54 0.52 1.46
N MET A 113 3.87 1.80 1.51
CA MET A 113 5.11 2.31 2.07
C MET A 113 4.82 3.16 3.31
N SER A 114 5.31 2.75 4.47
CA SER A 114 5.21 3.56 5.68
C SER A 114 6.12 4.78 5.62
N TRP A 115 5.62 5.92 6.04
CA TRP A 115 6.36 7.18 6.08
C TRP A 115 7.01 7.40 7.44
N ARG A 116 8.24 6.91 7.60
CA ARG A 116 9.09 7.23 8.74
C ARG A 116 9.81 8.55 8.50
N GLY A 117 10.11 9.27 9.57
CA GLY A 117 10.86 10.54 9.49
C GLY A 117 10.03 11.76 9.07
N LYS A 118 8.71 11.63 8.92
CA LYS A 118 7.83 12.72 8.50
C LYS A 118 8.02 13.97 9.37
N ALA A 119 8.31 15.12 8.73
CA ALA A 119 8.48 16.42 9.38
C ALA A 119 9.49 16.43 10.56
N GLY A 120 10.54 15.59 10.48
CA GLY A 120 11.55 15.49 11.51
C GLY A 120 11.11 14.84 12.83
N LYS A 121 9.93 14.21 12.86
CA LYS A 121 9.36 13.60 14.06
C LYS A 121 9.53 12.08 14.05
N ASP A 122 10.74 11.60 14.21
CA ASP A 122 11.07 10.17 14.29
C ASP A 122 12.47 9.98 14.85
N ALA A 123 12.95 8.73 14.94
CA ALA A 123 14.33 8.42 15.24
C ALA A 123 15.27 9.02 14.17
N PRO A 124 16.47 9.47 14.55
CA PRO A 124 17.38 10.23 13.69
C PRO A 124 17.66 9.57 12.33
N GLU A 125 17.77 8.25 12.31
CA GLU A 125 18.05 7.47 11.11
C GLU A 125 16.94 7.51 10.04
N HIS A 126 15.73 7.97 10.41
CA HIS A 126 14.60 8.06 9.48
C HIS A 126 14.41 9.45 8.87
N ILE A 127 14.99 10.50 9.47
CA ILE A 127 14.68 11.89 9.15
C ILE A 127 14.97 12.20 7.68
N ILE A 128 16.21 11.93 7.23
CA ILE A 128 16.63 12.27 5.87
C ILE A 128 15.77 11.52 4.84
N MET A 129 15.56 10.23 5.03
CA MET A 129 14.74 9.45 4.10
C MET A 129 13.29 9.95 4.09
N GLY A 130 12.74 10.31 5.25
CA GLY A 130 11.40 10.87 5.35
C GLY A 130 11.19 12.20 4.64
N ASP A 131 12.25 12.97 4.45
CA ASP A 131 12.21 14.23 3.71
C ASP A 131 12.31 14.02 2.18
N ILE A 132 13.09 13.04 1.72
CA ILE A 132 13.43 12.87 0.30
C ILE A 132 12.65 11.76 -0.42
N ASP A 133 11.96 10.87 0.28
CA ASP A 133 11.32 9.67 -0.29
C ASP A 133 10.37 9.96 -1.45
N ARG A 134 9.56 11.01 -1.35
CA ARG A 134 8.61 11.43 -2.39
C ARG A 134 9.30 12.00 -3.63
N GLU A 135 10.42 12.70 -3.45
CA GLU A 135 11.22 13.19 -4.57
C GLU A 135 11.96 12.04 -5.26
N LEU A 136 12.40 11.01 -4.52
CA LEU A 136 12.96 9.80 -5.09
C LEU A 136 11.93 9.05 -5.94
N LEU A 137 10.70 8.88 -5.43
CA LEU A 137 9.60 8.29 -6.20
C LEU A 137 9.34 9.06 -7.50
N LYS A 138 9.20 10.39 -7.43
CA LYS A 138 8.99 11.25 -8.60
C LYS A 138 10.14 11.14 -9.60
N THR A 139 11.37 11.22 -9.13
CA THR A 139 12.57 11.14 -9.97
C THR A 139 12.67 9.79 -10.68
N ALA A 140 12.27 8.72 -10.01
CA ALA A 140 12.17 7.39 -10.61
C ALA A 140 10.97 7.22 -11.56
N GLY A 141 10.07 8.18 -11.66
CA GLY A 141 8.86 8.08 -12.48
C GLY A 141 7.76 7.22 -11.83
N MET A 142 7.80 7.02 -10.52
CA MET A 142 6.79 6.27 -9.76
C MET A 142 5.76 7.22 -9.17
N GLU A 143 4.49 6.98 -9.50
CA GLU A 143 3.38 7.73 -8.91
C GLU A 143 3.06 7.25 -7.49
N TYR A 144 2.59 8.19 -6.68
CA TYR A 144 2.17 7.89 -5.31
C TYR A 144 0.95 8.71 -4.87
N SER A 145 0.33 8.28 -3.81
CA SER A 145 -0.63 9.05 -3.01
C SER A 145 -0.38 8.83 -1.52
N VAL A 146 -0.59 9.85 -0.72
CA VAL A 146 -0.67 9.69 0.73
C VAL A 146 -2.06 9.18 1.07
N LEU A 147 -2.11 8.04 1.75
CA LEU A 147 -3.36 7.37 2.14
C LEU A 147 -3.90 8.00 3.43
N SER A 148 -5.20 8.27 3.43
CA SER A 148 -5.96 8.65 4.62
C SER A 148 -7.30 7.92 4.66
N GLU A 149 -7.99 7.97 5.78
CA GLU A 149 -9.32 7.39 5.91
C GLU A 149 -10.31 7.98 4.89
N GLU A 150 -10.29 9.32 4.74
CA GLU A 150 -11.22 10.05 3.88
C GLU A 150 -10.98 9.81 2.39
N ASN A 151 -9.74 9.52 2.00
CA ASN A 151 -9.37 9.39 0.59
C ASN A 151 -9.19 7.93 0.11
N CYS A 152 -9.30 6.96 1.00
CA CYS A 152 -8.93 5.56 0.77
C CYS A 152 -9.54 4.99 -0.53
N GLU A 153 -10.85 5.10 -0.70
CA GLU A 153 -11.54 4.58 -1.90
C GLU A 153 -11.06 5.24 -3.19
N LYS A 154 -10.93 6.56 -3.18
CA LYS A 154 -10.47 7.33 -4.34
C LYS A 154 -9.04 6.94 -4.73
N VAL A 155 -8.18 6.79 -3.73
CA VAL A 155 -6.75 6.50 -3.93
C VAL A 155 -6.56 5.06 -4.39
N LEU A 156 -7.29 4.09 -3.82
CA LEU A 156 -7.25 2.70 -4.28
C LEU A 156 -7.74 2.57 -5.72
N LYS A 157 -8.83 3.24 -6.08
CA LYS A 157 -9.33 3.25 -7.46
C LYS A 157 -8.30 3.84 -8.44
N LYS A 158 -7.65 4.95 -8.06
CA LYS A 158 -6.57 5.54 -8.87
C LYS A 158 -5.40 4.58 -9.02
N ALA A 159 -4.95 3.96 -7.92
CA ALA A 159 -3.86 2.98 -7.93
C ALA A 159 -4.19 1.79 -8.84
N LYS A 160 -5.40 1.23 -8.71
CA LYS A 160 -5.87 0.12 -9.54
C LYS A 160 -5.87 0.47 -11.02
N GLN A 161 -6.42 1.65 -11.38
CA GLN A 161 -6.42 2.13 -12.75
C GLN A 161 -4.99 2.21 -13.31
N LYS A 162 -4.08 2.86 -12.59
CA LYS A 162 -2.69 3.02 -13.01
C LYS A 162 -1.99 1.67 -13.20
N ILE A 163 -2.14 0.76 -12.24
CA ILE A 163 -1.59 -0.59 -12.27
C ILE A 163 -2.13 -1.40 -13.46
N CYS A 164 -3.45 -1.32 -13.72
CA CYS A 164 -4.07 -2.08 -14.79
C CYS A 164 -3.79 -1.50 -16.18
N ASP A 165 -3.88 -0.18 -16.34
CA ASP A 165 -3.81 0.49 -17.65
C ASP A 165 -2.37 0.69 -18.11
N GLU A 166 -1.49 1.15 -17.21
CA GLU A 166 -0.10 1.47 -17.55
C GLU A 166 0.90 0.36 -17.22
N LYS A 167 0.48 -0.64 -16.42
CA LYS A 167 1.35 -1.73 -15.95
C LYS A 167 2.58 -1.21 -15.18
N LEU A 168 2.38 -0.19 -14.37
CA LEU A 168 3.44 0.44 -13.57
C LEU A 168 3.16 0.28 -12.08
N PRO A 169 4.19 0.25 -11.22
CA PRO A 169 4.00 0.31 -9.78
C PRO A 169 3.30 1.59 -9.34
N TYR A 170 2.48 1.47 -8.31
CA TYR A 170 1.85 2.62 -7.65
C TYR A 170 2.07 2.57 -6.15
N THR A 171 2.48 3.71 -5.54
CA THR A 171 2.82 3.75 -4.12
C THR A 171 1.73 4.43 -3.29
N LEU A 172 1.25 3.73 -2.25
CA LEU A 172 0.45 4.29 -1.18
C LEU A 172 1.37 4.60 0.00
N ILE A 173 1.49 5.87 0.36
CA ILE A 173 2.27 6.31 1.51
C ILE A 173 1.37 6.30 2.73
N VAL A 174 1.77 5.58 3.78
CA VAL A 174 1.03 5.38 5.03
C VAL A 174 1.71 6.17 6.14
N GLU A 175 0.97 7.10 6.74
CA GLU A 175 1.45 7.87 7.89
C GLU A 175 1.28 7.09 9.20
N LYS A 176 2.08 7.45 10.19
CA LYS A 176 1.96 6.91 11.56
C LYS A 176 0.55 7.12 12.10
N GLY A 177 -0.03 6.08 12.68
CA GLY A 177 -1.35 6.11 13.32
C GLY A 177 -2.53 5.91 12.37
N LEU A 178 -2.31 5.70 11.04
CA LEU A 178 -3.41 5.37 10.14
C LEU A 178 -3.93 3.94 10.37
N PHE A 179 -3.04 3.00 10.66
CA PHE A 179 -3.37 1.64 11.04
C PHE A 179 -2.92 1.34 12.47
N ASP A 180 -3.55 0.36 13.09
CA ASP A 180 -3.18 -0.07 14.44
C ASP A 180 -1.74 -0.58 14.49
N GLU A 181 -0.92 0.01 15.35
CA GLU A 181 0.39 -0.55 15.69
C GLU A 181 0.18 -1.67 16.73
N ARG A 182 0.47 -2.91 16.37
CA ARG A 182 0.45 -4.05 17.29
C ARG A 182 1.89 -4.41 17.66
N HIS A 183 2.14 -4.62 18.94
CA HIS A 183 3.45 -4.95 19.51
C HIS A 183 3.46 -6.38 20.03
#